data_e121c03d472deab772838ba366fb71ee
#
_entry.id   e121c03d472deab772838ba366fb71ee
#
_cell.length_a   1.000
_cell.length_b   1.000
_cell.length_c   1.000
_cell.angle_alpha   90.00
_cell.angle_beta   90.00
_cell.angle_gamma   90.00
#
_symmetry.space_group_name_H-M   'P 1'
#
loop_
_entity.id
_entity.type
_entity.pdbx_description
1 polymer ?
#
loop_
_entity_poly.entity_id
_entity_poly.type
_entity_poly.pdbx_seq_one_letter_code
_entity_poly.pdbx_strand_id
1 'polypeptide(L)'
;VAEFRNNMKEIKRDRYLKQLIDSRQNGFIKVVTGIRRCGKSYLLNVLFYHYLLDKGVAEDHIIRIDLEDSMNKELRNPDTMLHYVHDRIKDSDLYYIIIDEVQLMDEFVDVLNSFRHITNADTYVTGSNSHFLSSDIPTEFRGRGETIHVNPLSFSEFYSAIGGDKQDAWREYYTYGGLPLVQSFETEQKKIGYLKNLFETVYLADIIERHRVQNENEMRELVLIMASSIGSPCNPTKLSNTFKSVKNVN
;
A
#
# COMPACT_ATOMS: atom_id res chain seq x y z
N VAL A 1 11.51 -10.55 -12.55
CA VAL A 1 10.37 -9.69 -12.19
C VAL A 1 9.45 -9.48 -13.39
N ALA A 2 9.97 -9.30 -14.60
CA ALA A 2 9.18 -9.12 -15.83
C ALA A 2 8.40 -10.38 -16.25
N GLU A 3 8.98 -11.58 -16.10
CA GLU A 3 8.34 -12.87 -16.44
C GLU A 3 7.17 -13.22 -15.50
N PHE A 4 7.22 -12.80 -14.23
CA PHE A 4 6.12 -12.98 -13.27
C PHE A 4 4.87 -12.14 -13.59
N ARG A 5 5.02 -11.04 -14.34
CA ARG A 5 3.88 -10.19 -14.73
C ARG A 5 3.02 -10.79 -15.84
N ASN A 6 3.56 -11.70 -16.64
CA ASN A 6 2.86 -12.22 -17.84
C ASN A 6 1.84 -13.34 -17.56
N ASN A 7 1.81 -13.96 -16.39
CA ASN A 7 0.92 -15.08 -16.07
C ASN A 7 -0.19 -14.79 -15.05
N MET A 8 -0.20 -13.62 -14.43
CA MET A 8 -1.32 -13.25 -13.53
C MET A 8 -2.44 -12.63 -14.35
N LYS A 9 -3.64 -13.21 -14.26
CA LYS A 9 -4.85 -12.51 -14.73
C LYS A 9 -4.94 -11.16 -14.03
N GLU A 10 -5.34 -10.13 -14.77
CA GLU A 10 -5.56 -8.81 -14.22
C GLU A 10 -6.53 -8.88 -13.04
N ILE A 11 -6.05 -8.52 -11.85
CA ILE A 11 -6.88 -8.49 -10.65
C ILE A 11 -7.63 -7.17 -10.65
N LYS A 12 -8.91 -7.23 -10.90
CA LYS A 12 -9.79 -6.06 -10.85
C LYS A 12 -9.94 -5.57 -9.41
N ARG A 13 -9.76 -4.28 -9.22
CA ARG A 13 -9.94 -3.57 -7.95
C ARG A 13 -10.99 -2.48 -8.13
N ASP A 14 -12.12 -2.84 -8.76
CA ASP A 14 -13.15 -1.92 -9.25
C ASP A 14 -13.63 -0.92 -8.20
N ARG A 15 -13.80 -1.38 -6.95
CA ARG A 15 -14.20 -0.50 -5.83
C ARG A 15 -13.19 0.64 -5.60
N TYR A 16 -11.91 0.32 -5.56
CA TYR A 16 -10.86 1.30 -5.29
C TYR A 16 -10.57 2.17 -6.51
N LEU A 17 -10.59 1.56 -7.70
CA LEU A 17 -10.47 2.31 -8.95
C LEU A 17 -11.59 3.33 -9.07
N LYS A 18 -12.83 2.94 -8.75
CA LYS A 18 -13.97 3.87 -8.74
C LYS A 18 -13.76 5.01 -7.75
N GLN A 19 -13.27 4.74 -6.55
CA GLN A 19 -12.95 5.80 -5.58
C GLN A 19 -11.93 6.79 -6.13
N LEU A 20 -10.83 6.32 -6.77
CA LEU A 20 -9.85 7.19 -7.43
C LEU A 20 -10.49 8.05 -8.52
N ILE A 21 -11.37 7.45 -9.33
CA ILE A 21 -12.08 8.13 -10.42
C ILE A 21 -13.02 9.21 -9.87
N ASP A 22 -13.81 8.89 -8.86
CA ASP A 22 -14.79 9.81 -8.26
C ASP A 22 -14.09 11.00 -7.55
N SER A 23 -12.85 10.78 -7.08
CA SER A 23 -12.04 11.82 -6.39
C SER A 23 -11.25 12.72 -7.33
N ARG A 24 -11.30 12.51 -8.65
CA ARG A 24 -10.52 13.31 -9.59
C ARG A 24 -10.87 14.80 -9.52
N GLN A 25 -9.84 15.64 -9.65
CA GLN A 25 -9.95 17.10 -9.78
C GLN A 25 -10.74 17.77 -8.63
N ASN A 26 -10.79 17.17 -7.46
CA ASN A 26 -11.48 17.74 -6.29
C ASN A 26 -10.60 18.71 -5.47
N GLY A 27 -9.37 18.99 -5.93
CA GLY A 27 -8.41 19.89 -5.26
C GLY A 27 -7.70 19.26 -4.05
N PHE A 28 -7.96 17.99 -3.72
CA PHE A 28 -7.29 17.26 -2.66
C PHE A 28 -6.17 16.36 -3.20
N ILE A 29 -5.17 16.12 -2.37
CA ILE A 29 -4.18 15.08 -2.60
C ILE A 29 -4.83 13.72 -2.30
N LYS A 30 -4.79 12.78 -3.23
CA LYS A 30 -5.32 11.43 -3.05
C LYS A 30 -4.22 10.55 -2.47
N VAL A 31 -4.41 10.11 -1.23
CA VAL A 31 -3.45 9.29 -0.49
C VAL A 31 -3.95 7.85 -0.43
N VAL A 32 -3.29 6.98 -1.18
CA VAL A 32 -3.60 5.55 -1.21
C VAL A 32 -2.79 4.85 -0.12
N THR A 33 -3.48 4.40 0.92
CA THR A 33 -2.88 3.74 2.08
C THR A 33 -3.18 2.25 2.10
N GLY A 34 -2.54 1.51 2.98
CA GLY A 34 -2.77 0.08 3.19
C GLY A 34 -1.47 -0.66 3.49
N ILE A 35 -1.58 -1.87 3.98
CA ILE A 35 -0.40 -2.68 4.33
C ILE A 35 0.50 -2.92 3.11
N ARG A 36 1.78 -3.17 3.35
CA ARG A 36 2.73 -3.53 2.28
C ARG A 36 2.22 -4.75 1.51
N ARG A 37 2.42 -4.77 0.18
CA ARG A 37 2.04 -5.86 -0.73
C ARG A 37 0.52 -6.06 -0.94
N CYS A 38 -0.36 -5.16 -0.47
CA CYS A 38 -1.81 -5.26 -0.73
C CYS A 38 -2.24 -4.77 -2.13
N GLY A 39 -1.34 -4.21 -2.93
CA GLY A 39 -1.60 -3.82 -4.32
C GLY A 39 -1.83 -2.32 -4.55
N LYS A 40 -1.33 -1.42 -3.69
CA LYS A 40 -1.42 0.05 -3.87
C LYS A 40 -0.76 0.51 -5.16
N SER A 41 0.51 0.15 -5.36
CA SER A 41 1.28 0.49 -6.57
C SER A 41 0.63 -0.05 -7.84
N TYR A 42 0.07 -1.26 -7.79
CA TYR A 42 -0.67 -1.84 -8.91
C TYR A 42 -1.94 -1.04 -9.22
N LEU A 43 -2.68 -0.63 -8.18
CA LEU A 43 -3.89 0.17 -8.35
C LEU A 43 -3.60 1.51 -9.05
N LEU A 44 -2.55 2.22 -8.65
CA LEU A 44 -2.20 3.52 -9.25
C LEU A 44 -1.47 3.37 -10.59
N ASN A 45 -0.39 2.57 -10.61
CA ASN A 45 0.53 2.51 -11.74
C ASN A 45 0.07 1.59 -12.87
N VAL A 46 -0.96 0.76 -12.66
CA VAL A 46 -1.53 -0.11 -13.70
C VAL A 46 -2.99 0.23 -13.93
N LEU A 47 -3.88 0.02 -12.96
CA LEU A 47 -5.31 0.15 -13.19
C LEU A 47 -5.74 1.59 -13.45
N PHE A 48 -5.32 2.53 -12.60
CA PHE A 48 -5.67 3.94 -12.75
C PHE A 48 -4.95 4.56 -13.94
N TYR A 49 -3.68 4.22 -14.17
CA TYR A 49 -2.93 4.66 -15.33
C TYR A 49 -3.60 4.24 -16.65
N HIS A 50 -3.97 2.96 -16.81
CA HIS A 50 -4.68 2.49 -18.00
C HIS A 50 -6.03 3.19 -18.16
N TYR A 51 -6.77 3.38 -17.06
CA TYR A 51 -8.01 4.13 -17.10
C TYR A 51 -7.81 5.56 -17.64
N LEU A 52 -6.76 6.26 -17.22
CA LEU A 52 -6.47 7.62 -17.72
C LEU A 52 -6.18 7.62 -19.24
N LEU A 53 -5.36 6.67 -19.71
CA LEU A 53 -5.09 6.51 -21.14
C LEU A 53 -6.37 6.19 -21.93
N ASP A 54 -7.21 5.30 -21.44
CA ASP A 54 -8.50 4.93 -22.06
C ASP A 54 -9.48 6.12 -22.10
N LYS A 55 -9.32 7.10 -21.22
CA LYS A 55 -10.06 8.38 -21.24
C LYS A 55 -9.44 9.45 -22.14
N GLY A 56 -8.36 9.12 -22.84
CA GLY A 56 -7.71 10.02 -23.79
C GLY A 56 -6.71 10.99 -23.14
N VAL A 57 -6.30 10.76 -21.89
CA VAL A 57 -5.20 11.53 -21.30
C VAL A 57 -3.91 11.15 -22.00
N ALA A 58 -3.17 12.14 -22.52
CA ALA A 58 -1.89 11.90 -23.17
C ALA A 58 -0.86 11.35 -22.17
N GLU A 59 0.00 10.45 -22.61
CA GLU A 59 0.96 9.77 -21.72
C GLU A 59 1.93 10.74 -21.06
N ASP A 60 2.34 11.79 -21.75
CA ASP A 60 3.21 12.85 -21.25
C ASP A 60 2.53 13.76 -20.21
N HIS A 61 1.21 13.72 -20.10
CA HIS A 61 0.43 14.36 -19.04
C HIS A 61 0.27 13.47 -17.77
N ILE A 62 0.86 12.27 -17.75
CA ILE A 62 0.85 11.39 -16.59
C ILE A 62 2.27 11.23 -16.07
N ILE A 63 2.61 12.04 -15.06
CA ILE A 63 3.94 12.03 -14.41
C ILE A 63 3.95 10.94 -13.36
N ARG A 64 4.66 9.82 -13.64
CA ARG A 64 4.77 8.68 -12.72
C ARG A 64 6.16 8.60 -12.13
N ILE A 65 6.23 8.50 -10.81
CA ILE A 65 7.48 8.48 -10.04
C ILE A 65 7.38 7.34 -9.03
N ASP A 66 8.28 6.38 -9.12
CA ASP A 66 8.47 5.31 -8.14
C ASP A 66 9.71 5.64 -7.31
N LEU A 67 9.53 5.99 -6.04
CA LEU A 67 10.63 6.37 -5.16
C LEU A 67 11.38 5.15 -4.58
N GLU A 68 10.86 3.92 -4.71
CA GLU A 68 11.64 2.71 -4.41
C GLU A 68 12.68 2.43 -5.49
N ASP A 69 12.45 2.87 -6.73
CA ASP A 69 13.43 2.71 -7.81
C ASP A 69 14.69 3.54 -7.54
N SER A 70 15.83 2.86 -7.55
CA SER A 70 17.14 3.52 -7.35
C SER A 70 17.48 4.54 -8.45
N MET A 71 16.88 4.42 -9.64
CA MET A 71 17.03 5.42 -10.70
C MET A 71 16.38 6.76 -10.33
N ASN A 72 15.40 6.74 -9.43
CA ASN A 72 14.69 7.91 -8.94
C ASN A 72 15.21 8.41 -7.59
N LYS A 73 16.37 7.91 -7.11
CA LYS A 73 16.90 8.25 -5.79
C LYS A 73 17.08 9.75 -5.59
N GLU A 74 17.48 10.48 -6.61
CA GLU A 74 17.67 11.93 -6.54
C GLU A 74 16.34 12.69 -6.32
N LEU A 75 15.20 12.11 -6.76
CA LEU A 75 13.88 12.68 -6.57
C LEU A 75 13.36 12.55 -5.12
N ARG A 76 14.10 11.88 -4.24
CA ARG A 76 13.82 11.91 -2.79
C ARG A 76 14.20 13.25 -2.15
N ASN A 77 15.00 14.05 -2.83
CA ASN A 77 15.27 15.43 -2.42
C ASN A 77 14.11 16.35 -2.82
N PRO A 78 13.57 17.17 -1.91
CA PRO A 78 12.43 18.06 -2.15
C PRO A 78 12.60 19.01 -3.33
N ASP A 79 13.72 19.72 -3.40
CA ASP A 79 13.99 20.70 -4.46
C ASP A 79 14.08 20.03 -5.84
N THR A 80 14.77 18.89 -5.90
CA THR A 80 14.90 18.11 -7.15
C THR A 80 13.51 17.62 -7.62
N MET A 81 12.68 17.16 -6.70
CA MET A 81 11.31 16.72 -7.01
C MET A 81 10.45 17.87 -7.54
N LEU A 82 10.48 19.03 -6.90
CA LEU A 82 9.73 20.22 -7.31
C LEU A 82 10.13 20.65 -8.72
N HIS A 83 11.42 20.76 -9.01
CA HIS A 83 11.94 21.08 -10.34
C HIS A 83 11.55 20.03 -11.37
N TYR A 84 11.70 18.75 -11.05
CA TYR A 84 11.37 17.63 -11.94
C TYR A 84 9.92 17.66 -12.40
N VAL A 85 8.97 17.92 -11.51
CA VAL A 85 7.56 17.99 -11.82
C VAL A 85 7.24 19.27 -12.60
N HIS A 86 7.77 20.42 -12.17
CA HIS A 86 7.57 21.69 -12.84
C HIS A 86 8.05 21.65 -14.29
N ASP A 87 9.22 21.05 -14.54
CA ASP A 87 9.81 20.95 -15.87
C ASP A 87 9.02 20.05 -16.82
N ARG A 88 8.12 19.21 -16.32
CA ARG A 88 7.26 18.31 -17.11
C ARG A 88 5.90 18.89 -17.44
N ILE A 89 5.47 19.91 -16.73
CA ILE A 89 4.22 20.62 -17.02
C ILE A 89 4.54 21.66 -18.10
N LYS A 90 4.12 21.39 -19.34
CA LYS A 90 4.49 22.16 -20.53
C LYS A 90 3.39 23.08 -21.06
N ASP A 91 2.15 22.79 -20.72
CA ASP A 91 0.97 23.49 -21.22
C ASP A 91 -0.08 23.66 -20.11
N SER A 92 -1.28 24.10 -20.49
CA SER A 92 -2.40 24.34 -19.57
C SER A 92 -3.33 23.16 -19.40
N ASP A 93 -3.06 22.02 -20.09
CA ASP A 93 -3.88 20.83 -19.97
C ASP A 93 -3.67 20.15 -18.61
N LEU A 94 -4.56 19.26 -18.22
CA LEU A 94 -4.53 18.62 -16.92
C LEU A 94 -3.46 17.54 -16.84
N TYR A 95 -2.58 17.66 -15.86
CA TYR A 95 -1.55 16.68 -15.52
C TYR A 95 -1.96 15.82 -14.32
N TYR A 96 -1.58 14.56 -14.37
CA TYR A 96 -1.73 13.61 -13.25
C TYR A 96 -0.36 13.29 -12.69
N ILE A 97 -0.13 13.65 -11.42
CA ILE A 97 1.12 13.35 -10.70
C ILE A 97 0.89 12.12 -9.83
N ILE A 98 1.59 11.04 -10.12
CA ILE A 98 1.47 9.75 -9.40
C ILE A 98 2.81 9.43 -8.77
N ILE A 99 2.88 9.44 -7.43
CA ILE A 99 4.11 9.17 -6.68
C ILE A 99 3.91 7.91 -5.81
N ASP A 100 4.73 6.90 -6.04
CA ASP A 100 4.72 5.67 -5.26
C ASP A 100 5.72 5.75 -4.10
N GLU A 101 5.30 5.27 -2.90
CA GLU A 101 6.08 5.25 -1.65
C GLU A 101 6.63 6.63 -1.26
N VAL A 102 5.75 7.64 -1.25
CA VAL A 102 6.09 9.07 -1.06
C VAL A 102 6.84 9.35 0.25
N GLN A 103 6.70 8.52 1.28
CA GLN A 103 7.43 8.66 2.55
C GLN A 103 8.94 8.46 2.43
N LEU A 104 9.45 8.01 1.28
CA LEU A 104 10.87 7.93 1.01
C LEU A 104 11.48 9.30 0.63
N MET A 105 10.65 10.29 0.38
CA MET A 105 11.06 11.67 0.11
C MET A 105 11.10 12.46 1.41
N ASP A 106 12.18 13.23 1.60
CA ASP A 106 12.28 14.14 2.71
C ASP A 106 11.21 15.25 2.59
N GLU A 107 10.68 15.74 3.71
CA GLU A 107 9.70 16.83 3.73
C GLU A 107 8.53 16.65 2.74
N PHE A 108 8.13 15.41 2.46
CA PHE A 108 7.14 15.09 1.43
C PHE A 108 5.80 15.84 1.60
N VAL A 109 5.41 16.17 2.82
CA VAL A 109 4.18 16.93 3.10
C VAL A 109 4.25 18.32 2.49
N ASP A 110 5.38 19.00 2.61
CA ASP A 110 5.57 20.35 2.08
C ASP A 110 5.65 20.34 0.55
N VAL A 111 6.31 19.33 -0.02
CA VAL A 111 6.35 19.12 -1.47
C VAL A 111 4.95 18.90 -2.03
N LEU A 112 4.17 18.00 -1.42
CA LEU A 112 2.80 17.72 -1.86
C LEU A 112 1.88 18.94 -1.68
N ASN A 113 2.04 19.72 -0.61
CA ASN A 113 1.34 20.99 -0.46
C ASN A 113 1.72 21.99 -1.57
N SER A 114 2.98 22.00 -2.00
CA SER A 114 3.42 22.81 -3.13
C SER A 114 2.76 22.40 -4.44
N PHE A 115 2.61 21.11 -4.72
CA PHE A 115 1.90 20.63 -5.93
C PHE A 115 0.44 21.06 -5.99
N ARG A 116 -0.21 21.27 -4.85
CA ARG A 116 -1.59 21.80 -4.82
C ARG A 116 -1.73 23.23 -5.35
N HIS A 117 -0.64 23.99 -5.43
CA HIS A 117 -0.64 25.32 -6.05
C HIS A 117 -0.53 25.25 -7.57
N ILE A 118 -0.28 24.08 -8.16
CA ILE A 118 -0.31 23.85 -9.60
C ILE A 118 -1.76 23.64 -10.01
N THR A 119 -2.36 24.64 -10.64
CA THR A 119 -3.81 24.69 -10.90
C THR A 119 -4.31 23.63 -11.89
N ASN A 120 -3.44 23.16 -12.76
CA ASN A 120 -3.70 22.13 -13.75
C ASN A 120 -3.04 20.78 -13.42
N ALA A 121 -2.84 20.48 -12.13
CA ALA A 121 -2.33 19.18 -11.69
C ALA A 121 -3.25 18.51 -10.68
N ASP A 122 -3.35 17.19 -10.79
CA ASP A 122 -4.08 16.33 -9.87
C ASP A 122 -3.15 15.26 -9.30
N THR A 123 -2.97 15.22 -7.97
CA THR A 123 -1.90 14.47 -7.31
C THR A 123 -2.42 13.25 -6.58
N TYR A 124 -1.77 12.11 -6.83
CA TYR A 124 -2.03 10.80 -6.24
C TYR A 124 -0.75 10.22 -5.67
N VAL A 125 -0.79 9.76 -4.44
CA VAL A 125 0.40 9.20 -3.81
C VAL A 125 0.08 7.88 -3.14
N THR A 126 1.07 6.99 -3.04
CA THR A 126 0.99 5.85 -2.13
C THR A 126 1.93 6.04 -0.95
N GLY A 127 1.57 5.39 0.15
CA GLY A 127 2.47 5.20 1.28
C GLY A 127 2.08 3.94 2.04
N SER A 128 3.09 3.17 2.42
CA SER A 128 2.92 1.93 3.19
C SER A 128 3.32 2.07 4.65
N ASN A 129 3.89 3.22 5.01
CA ASN A 129 4.36 3.48 6.35
C ASN A 129 3.19 3.84 7.28
N SER A 130 3.43 3.62 8.53
CA SER A 130 2.53 3.91 9.65
C SER A 130 2.16 5.39 9.79
N HIS A 131 2.97 6.31 9.30
CA HIS A 131 2.59 7.72 9.18
C HIS A 131 1.34 7.90 8.31
N PHE A 132 1.13 7.01 7.32
CA PHE A 132 -0.06 6.97 6.47
C PHE A 132 -1.18 6.07 6.99
N LEU A 133 -0.93 5.27 8.05
CA LEU A 133 -1.95 4.43 8.68
C LEU A 133 -2.58 5.11 9.90
N SER A 134 -1.96 6.19 10.40
CA SER A 134 -2.50 6.96 11.51
C SER A 134 -3.60 7.92 11.03
N SER A 135 -4.49 8.29 11.94
CA SER A 135 -5.52 9.32 11.76
C SER A 135 -4.96 10.72 11.44
N ASP A 136 -3.66 10.83 11.23
CA ASP A 136 -2.92 12.10 11.17
C ASP A 136 -2.84 12.67 9.74
N ILE A 137 -3.08 11.83 8.68
CA ILE A 137 -3.08 12.32 7.28
C ILE A 137 -3.99 13.55 7.06
N PRO A 138 -5.25 13.57 7.54
CA PRO A 138 -6.08 14.76 7.41
C PRO A 138 -5.49 15.97 8.14
N THR A 139 -4.77 15.74 9.23
CA THR A 139 -4.12 16.78 10.02
C THR A 139 -2.86 17.30 9.33
N GLU A 140 -2.01 16.41 8.79
CA GLU A 140 -0.80 16.77 8.06
C GLU A 140 -1.10 17.57 6.79
N PHE A 141 -2.12 17.17 6.04
CA PHE A 141 -2.58 17.94 4.87
C PHE A 141 -3.61 19.03 5.21
N ARG A 142 -3.78 19.37 6.51
CA ARG A 142 -4.70 20.41 6.97
C ARG A 142 -6.13 20.26 6.41
N GLY A 143 -6.64 19.04 6.40
CA GLY A 143 -7.97 18.70 5.86
C GLY A 143 -8.07 18.71 4.34
N ARG A 144 -6.94 18.67 3.60
CA ARG A 144 -6.89 18.74 2.14
C ARG A 144 -6.32 17.46 1.50
N GLY A 145 -6.33 16.37 2.25
CA GLY A 145 -6.00 15.01 1.79
C GLY A 145 -7.24 14.13 1.79
N GLU A 146 -7.41 13.34 0.76
CA GLU A 146 -8.43 12.30 0.69
C GLU A 146 -7.76 10.93 0.75
N THR A 147 -8.17 10.11 1.71
CA THR A 147 -7.53 8.82 1.95
C THR A 147 -8.35 7.69 1.36
N ILE A 148 -7.71 6.88 0.54
CA ILE A 148 -8.26 5.64 -0.01
C ILE A 148 -7.51 4.47 0.60
N HIS A 149 -8.15 3.76 1.54
CA HIS A 149 -7.53 2.64 2.24
C HIS A 149 -7.73 1.34 1.49
N VAL A 150 -6.63 0.78 0.95
CA VAL A 150 -6.60 -0.46 0.17
C VAL A 150 -6.30 -1.64 1.09
N ASN A 151 -7.26 -2.54 1.21
CA ASN A 151 -7.09 -3.80 1.92
C ASN A 151 -6.51 -4.88 0.98
N PRO A 152 -5.97 -6.00 1.50
CA PRO A 152 -5.79 -7.22 0.72
C PRO A 152 -7.06 -7.59 -0.05
N LEU A 153 -6.96 -8.48 -1.03
CA LEU A 153 -8.11 -8.91 -1.82
C LEU A 153 -9.23 -9.41 -0.90
N SER A 154 -10.44 -8.94 -1.15
CA SER A 154 -11.64 -9.60 -0.63
C SER A 154 -11.80 -10.97 -1.28
N PHE A 155 -12.59 -11.86 -0.67
CA PHE A 155 -12.86 -13.17 -1.30
C PHE A 155 -13.49 -13.02 -2.69
N SER A 156 -14.32 -12.02 -2.91
CA SER A 156 -14.92 -11.76 -4.23
C SER A 156 -13.87 -11.40 -5.29
N GLU A 157 -12.94 -10.50 -4.96
CA GLU A 157 -11.83 -10.12 -5.85
C GLU A 157 -10.92 -11.31 -6.12
N PHE A 158 -10.57 -12.05 -5.06
CA PHE A 158 -9.78 -13.27 -5.13
C PHE A 158 -10.44 -14.30 -6.05
N TYR A 159 -11.69 -14.66 -5.80
CA TYR A 159 -12.42 -15.67 -6.58
C TYR A 159 -12.61 -15.26 -8.04
N SER A 160 -12.83 -13.97 -8.29
CA SER A 160 -12.93 -13.44 -9.66
C SER A 160 -11.62 -13.59 -10.44
N ALA A 161 -10.48 -13.52 -9.75
CA ALA A 161 -9.16 -13.66 -10.38
C ALA A 161 -8.78 -15.11 -10.67
N ILE A 162 -9.07 -16.05 -9.75
CA ILE A 162 -8.64 -17.45 -9.89
C ILE A 162 -9.69 -18.34 -10.55
N GLY A 163 -10.98 -18.08 -10.29
CA GLY A 163 -12.09 -18.95 -10.77
C GLY A 163 -12.10 -20.32 -10.09
N GLY A 164 -12.63 -21.33 -10.81
CA GLY A 164 -12.68 -22.71 -10.35
C GLY A 164 -13.80 -23.03 -9.37
N ASP A 165 -13.67 -24.10 -8.57
CA ASP A 165 -14.64 -24.45 -7.55
C ASP A 165 -14.61 -23.45 -6.40
N LYS A 166 -15.80 -23.01 -5.97
CA LYS A 166 -15.92 -21.94 -4.96
C LYS A 166 -15.51 -22.39 -3.56
N GLN A 167 -15.69 -23.67 -3.23
CA GLN A 167 -15.33 -24.20 -1.90
C GLN A 167 -13.80 -24.36 -1.80
N ASP A 168 -13.15 -24.82 -2.87
CA ASP A 168 -11.70 -24.92 -2.94
C ASP A 168 -11.06 -23.53 -2.93
N ALA A 169 -11.61 -22.58 -3.68
CA ALA A 169 -11.18 -21.19 -3.65
C ALA A 169 -11.34 -20.56 -2.25
N TRP A 170 -12.43 -20.86 -1.55
CA TRP A 170 -12.63 -20.39 -0.17
C TRP A 170 -11.61 -21.01 0.79
N ARG A 171 -11.31 -22.31 0.67
CA ARG A 171 -10.29 -22.99 1.47
C ARG A 171 -8.92 -22.36 1.27
N GLU A 172 -8.57 -22.11 0.03
CA GLU A 172 -7.34 -21.42 -0.35
C GLU A 172 -7.26 -20.02 0.27
N TYR A 173 -8.32 -19.23 0.13
CA TYR A 173 -8.40 -17.86 0.62
C TYR A 173 -8.28 -17.75 2.14
N TYR A 174 -8.99 -18.58 2.90
CA TYR A 174 -8.90 -18.52 4.36
C TYR A 174 -7.59 -19.09 4.92
N THR A 175 -6.91 -19.97 4.14
CA THR A 175 -5.62 -20.54 4.54
C THR A 175 -4.46 -19.58 4.30
N TYR A 176 -4.42 -18.93 3.14
CA TYR A 176 -3.29 -18.09 2.72
C TYR A 176 -3.58 -16.59 2.68
N GLY A 177 -4.83 -16.20 2.89
CA GLY A 177 -5.25 -14.80 2.91
C GLY A 177 -5.35 -14.17 1.52
N GLY A 178 -5.61 -12.86 1.52
CA GLY A 178 -5.91 -12.07 0.31
C GLY A 178 -4.73 -11.27 -0.24
N LEU A 179 -3.47 -11.55 0.11
CA LEU A 179 -2.34 -10.85 -0.50
C LEU A 179 -2.19 -11.25 -1.97
N PRO A 180 -2.22 -10.28 -2.93
CA PRO A 180 -2.29 -10.60 -4.36
C PRO A 180 -1.17 -11.54 -4.84
N LEU A 181 0.06 -11.29 -4.43
CA LEU A 181 1.22 -12.07 -4.91
C LEU A 181 1.20 -13.54 -4.46
N VAL A 182 0.49 -13.87 -3.37
CA VAL A 182 0.37 -15.27 -2.90
C VAL A 182 -0.25 -16.16 -3.97
N GLN A 183 -1.16 -15.59 -4.78
CA GLN A 183 -1.85 -16.31 -5.85
C GLN A 183 -0.95 -16.72 -7.02
N SER A 184 0.21 -16.09 -7.17
CA SER A 184 1.17 -16.43 -8.23
C SER A 184 2.01 -17.67 -7.90
N PHE A 185 1.96 -18.17 -6.68
CA PHE A 185 2.71 -19.36 -6.28
C PHE A 185 1.89 -20.64 -6.45
N GLU A 186 2.45 -21.62 -7.17
CA GLU A 186 1.80 -22.88 -7.50
C GLU A 186 1.79 -23.88 -6.33
N THR A 187 2.76 -23.80 -5.43
CA THR A 187 2.91 -24.78 -4.34
C THR A 187 2.65 -24.16 -2.97
N GLU A 188 2.05 -24.94 -2.06
CA GLU A 188 1.83 -24.56 -0.66
C GLU A 188 3.13 -24.13 0.03
N GLN A 189 4.22 -24.84 -0.22
CA GLN A 189 5.52 -24.49 0.38
C GLN A 189 5.99 -23.11 -0.02
N LYS A 190 5.81 -22.72 -1.30
CA LYS A 190 6.16 -21.37 -1.77
C LYS A 190 5.25 -20.30 -1.16
N LYS A 191 3.95 -20.58 -1.04
CA LYS A 191 2.98 -19.65 -0.38
C LYS A 191 3.34 -19.43 1.08
N ILE A 192 3.54 -20.52 1.84
CA ILE A 192 3.92 -20.45 3.26
C ILE A 192 5.28 -19.77 3.42
N GLY A 193 6.27 -20.13 2.61
CA GLY A 193 7.60 -19.52 2.65
C GLY A 193 7.55 -18.01 2.39
N TYR A 194 6.80 -17.58 1.39
CA TYR A 194 6.60 -16.16 1.10
C TYR A 194 5.91 -15.42 2.27
N LEU A 195 4.82 -15.97 2.81
CA LEU A 195 4.09 -15.33 3.91
C LEU A 195 4.94 -15.22 5.19
N LYS A 196 5.69 -16.28 5.53
CA LYS A 196 6.62 -16.26 6.66
C LYS A 196 7.71 -15.21 6.46
N ASN A 197 8.35 -15.20 5.29
CA ASN A 197 9.38 -14.21 4.99
C ASN A 197 8.83 -12.78 5.04
N LEU A 198 7.67 -12.54 4.44
CA LEU A 198 7.02 -11.24 4.46
C LEU A 198 6.69 -10.77 5.88
N PHE A 199 6.17 -11.68 6.71
CA PHE A 199 5.88 -11.40 8.11
C PHE A 199 7.15 -10.99 8.87
N GLU A 200 8.21 -11.78 8.74
CA GLU A 200 9.47 -11.60 9.46
C GLU A 200 10.24 -10.34 9.00
N THR A 201 10.42 -10.20 7.69
CA THR A 201 11.32 -9.19 7.14
C THR A 201 10.64 -7.85 6.85
N VAL A 202 9.32 -7.82 6.84
CA VAL A 202 8.57 -6.59 6.53
C VAL A 202 7.72 -6.18 7.72
N TYR A 203 6.69 -6.96 8.07
CA TYR A 203 5.72 -6.51 9.06
C TYR A 203 6.30 -6.43 10.47
N LEU A 204 7.01 -7.47 10.88
CA LEU A 204 7.63 -7.50 12.21
C LEU A 204 8.78 -6.51 12.32
N ALA A 205 9.63 -6.41 11.29
CA ALA A 205 10.70 -5.43 11.23
C ALA A 205 10.17 -3.98 11.30
N ASP A 206 9.12 -3.66 10.53
CA ASP A 206 8.48 -2.33 10.59
C ASP A 206 7.95 -2.00 12.00
N ILE A 207 7.35 -2.99 12.71
CA ILE A 207 6.86 -2.79 14.08
C ILE A 207 8.03 -2.56 15.05
N ILE A 208 9.07 -3.38 14.97
CA ILE A 208 10.24 -3.32 15.85
C ILE A 208 10.95 -1.97 15.68
N GLU A 209 11.23 -1.57 14.46
CA GLU A 209 11.90 -0.31 14.13
C GLU A 209 11.07 0.89 14.61
N ARG A 210 9.80 0.91 14.26
CA ARG A 210 8.89 2.02 14.57
C ARG A 210 8.72 2.24 16.06
N HIS A 211 8.52 1.19 16.83
CA HIS A 211 8.27 1.26 18.27
C HIS A 211 9.54 1.10 19.10
N ARG A 212 10.71 1.04 18.44
CA ARG A 212 12.03 0.84 19.08
C ARG A 212 11.99 -0.31 20.07
N VAL A 213 11.39 -1.43 19.65
CA VAL A 213 11.22 -2.63 20.50
C VAL A 213 12.60 -3.22 20.80
N GLN A 214 12.97 -3.29 22.08
CA GLN A 214 14.28 -3.77 22.49
C GLN A 214 14.39 -5.31 22.47
N ASN A 215 13.29 -6.02 22.66
CA ASN A 215 13.28 -7.48 22.71
C ASN A 215 12.42 -8.05 21.54
N GLU A 216 13.09 -8.31 20.43
CA GLU A 216 12.46 -8.85 19.24
C GLU A 216 11.82 -10.23 19.46
N ASN A 217 12.44 -11.09 20.27
CA ASN A 217 11.90 -12.43 20.57
C ASN A 217 10.57 -12.34 21.32
N GLU A 218 10.47 -11.44 22.26
CA GLU A 218 9.21 -11.21 22.99
C GLU A 218 8.11 -10.66 22.08
N MET A 219 8.48 -9.80 21.14
CA MET A 219 7.52 -9.31 20.14
C MET A 219 7.00 -10.45 19.26
N ARG A 220 7.87 -11.35 18.80
CA ARG A 220 7.46 -12.54 18.01
C ARG A 220 6.49 -13.42 18.80
N GLU A 221 6.81 -13.72 20.05
CA GLU A 221 5.94 -14.52 20.94
C GLU A 221 4.60 -13.83 21.18
N LEU A 222 4.61 -12.51 21.41
CA LEU A 222 3.37 -11.75 21.59
C LEU A 222 2.47 -11.85 20.34
N VAL A 223 3.02 -11.72 19.15
CA VAL A 223 2.26 -11.86 17.90
C VAL A 223 1.69 -13.26 17.74
N LEU A 224 2.43 -14.32 18.10
CA LEU A 224 1.93 -15.70 18.09
C LEU A 224 0.77 -15.89 19.06
N ILE A 225 0.86 -15.32 20.27
CA ILE A 225 -0.23 -15.36 21.26
C ILE A 225 -1.48 -14.61 20.71
N MET A 226 -1.28 -13.45 20.11
CA MET A 226 -2.37 -12.70 19.48
C MET A 226 -3.00 -13.49 18.33
N ALA A 227 -2.19 -14.11 17.48
CA ALA A 227 -2.66 -14.93 16.36
C ALA A 227 -3.49 -16.13 16.85
N SER A 228 -3.08 -16.79 17.96
CA SER A 228 -3.84 -17.89 18.57
C SER A 228 -5.17 -17.46 19.18
N SER A 229 -5.36 -16.18 19.41
CA SER A 229 -6.56 -15.59 20.03
C SER A 229 -7.54 -14.99 18.99
N ILE A 230 -7.27 -15.16 17.69
CA ILE A 230 -8.14 -14.65 16.62
C ILE A 230 -9.57 -15.19 16.79
N GLY A 231 -10.55 -14.30 16.71
CA GLY A 231 -11.96 -14.64 16.92
C GLY A 231 -12.43 -14.64 18.36
N SER A 232 -11.54 -14.40 19.33
CA SER A 232 -11.89 -14.30 20.76
C SER A 232 -11.75 -12.86 21.26
N PRO A 233 -12.58 -12.43 22.24
CA PRO A 233 -12.36 -11.16 22.92
C PRO A 233 -10.97 -11.12 23.58
N CYS A 234 -10.23 -10.08 23.30
CA CYS A 234 -8.89 -9.88 23.82
C CYS A 234 -8.75 -8.48 24.43
N ASN A 235 -8.01 -8.39 25.53
CA ASN A 235 -7.62 -7.11 26.11
C ASN A 235 -6.16 -7.12 26.55
N PRO A 236 -5.50 -5.95 26.74
CA PRO A 236 -4.09 -5.88 27.10
C PRO A 236 -3.74 -6.61 28.38
N THR A 237 -4.61 -6.57 29.40
CA THR A 237 -4.38 -7.27 30.68
C THR A 237 -4.38 -8.79 30.48
N LYS A 238 -5.34 -9.33 29.72
CA LYS A 238 -5.41 -10.76 29.41
C LYS A 238 -4.17 -11.21 28.61
N LEU A 239 -3.77 -10.41 27.61
CA LEU A 239 -2.53 -10.68 26.85
C LEU A 239 -1.30 -10.70 27.74
N SER A 240 -1.14 -9.68 28.59
CA SER A 240 -0.01 -9.60 29.54
C SER A 240 0.05 -10.82 30.47
N ASN A 241 -1.10 -11.24 31.03
CA ASN A 241 -1.18 -12.41 31.92
C ASN A 241 -0.84 -13.71 31.18
N THR A 242 -1.36 -13.87 29.94
CA THR A 242 -1.03 -15.05 29.13
C THR A 242 0.46 -15.07 28.78
N PHE A 243 1.04 -13.91 28.41
CA PHE A 243 2.45 -13.80 28.12
C PHE A 243 3.34 -14.15 29.29
N LYS A 244 3.00 -13.65 30.50
CA LYS A 244 3.70 -14.00 31.75
C LYS A 244 3.60 -15.48 32.08
N SER A 245 2.42 -16.10 31.92
CA SER A 245 2.21 -17.50 32.19
C SER A 245 2.98 -18.45 31.27
N VAL A 246 3.12 -18.06 29.98
CA VAL A 246 3.90 -18.84 29.01
C VAL A 246 5.40 -18.76 29.29
N LYS A 247 5.89 -17.62 29.78
CA LYS A 247 7.31 -17.43 30.05
C LYS A 247 7.79 -17.85 31.44
N ASN A 248 6.88 -18.21 32.36
CA ASN A 248 7.22 -18.39 33.78
C ASN A 248 8.02 -17.18 34.34
N VAL A 249 7.76 -16.00 33.85
CA VAL A 249 8.43 -14.78 34.32
C VAL A 249 7.65 -14.23 35.50
N ASN A 250 8.26 -14.27 36.66
CA ASN A 250 7.77 -13.58 37.85
C ASN A 250 7.93 -12.07 37.77
#